data_57c6c749e10ce2dcd80edb2464cc59c5
#
_entry.id   57c6c749e10ce2dcd80edb2464cc59c5
#
_cell.length_a   1.000
_cell.length_b   1.000
_cell.length_c   1.000
_cell.angle_alpha   90.00
_cell.angle_beta   90.00
_cell.angle_gamma   90.00
#
_symmetry.space_group_name_H-M   'P 1'
#
loop_
_entity.id
_entity.type
_entity.pdbx_description
1 polymer ?
#
loop_
_entity_poly.entity_id
_entity_poly.type
_entity_poly.pdbx_seq_one_letter_code
_entity_poly.pdbx_strand_id
1 'polypeptide(L)'
;MNAFLLAAGKGLRLRPYTENTPKCLIKVKNKPLLDYWLNELDKINISKIFINTHYKSEMVHSHIRKHKSFNKIKILNEKKLLGTAGSLFQNIKLFKDDNMLMIHADNYSKFNILNLINAHNSRPKQCLMTMMIFNSPNPKTCGIVEIDKNKIVKSFVEKPKKPLSNLANCAVYVLSKKFFKEFKQNENFYDFSHDILPKLMGKIFTFKINESFFDVGHIKTYNLIK
;
A
#
# COMPACT_ATOMS: atom_id res chain seq x y z
N MET A 1 -13.24 9.55 -4.23
CA MET A 1 -12.28 8.49 -3.84
C MET A 1 -11.42 8.98 -2.69
N ASN A 2 -11.16 8.15 -1.72
CA ASN A 2 -10.26 8.44 -0.60
C ASN A 2 -8.91 7.69 -0.77
N ALA A 3 -7.88 8.12 -0.05
CA ALA A 3 -6.60 7.42 0.04
C ALA A 3 -6.29 7.01 1.47
N PHE A 4 -5.65 5.84 1.64
CA PHE A 4 -5.16 5.35 2.92
C PHE A 4 -3.68 4.98 2.81
N LEU A 5 -2.81 5.74 3.47
CA LEU A 5 -1.38 5.53 3.53
C LEU A 5 -1.03 4.78 4.81
N LEU A 6 -0.48 3.58 4.68
CA LEU A 6 -0.02 2.76 5.81
C LEU A 6 1.40 3.18 6.20
N ALA A 7 1.54 3.92 7.30
CA ALA A 7 2.78 4.54 7.76
C ALA A 7 3.17 4.20 9.21
N ALA A 8 2.45 3.29 9.88
CA ALA A 8 2.62 2.98 11.31
C ALA A 8 3.85 2.08 11.62
N GLY A 9 4.49 1.48 10.62
CA GLY A 9 5.51 0.46 10.77
C GLY A 9 6.78 0.92 11.50
N LYS A 10 7.36 0.05 12.36
CA LYS A 10 8.59 0.32 13.12
C LYS A 10 9.87 0.34 12.27
N GLY A 11 9.87 -0.27 11.07
CA GLY A 11 11.03 -0.29 10.18
C GLY A 11 12.25 -1.03 10.72
N LEU A 12 12.11 -2.07 11.57
CA LEU A 12 13.20 -2.72 12.30
C LEU A 12 14.33 -3.23 11.41
N ARG A 13 14.01 -3.75 10.21
CA ARG A 13 14.98 -4.29 9.24
C ARG A 13 15.81 -3.21 8.54
N LEU A 14 15.43 -1.93 8.69
CA LEU A 14 16.13 -0.79 8.12
C LEU A 14 17.02 -0.05 9.15
N ARG A 15 17.15 -0.57 10.37
CA ARG A 15 18.09 -0.02 11.36
C ARG A 15 19.53 -0.09 10.83
N PRO A 16 20.39 0.96 11.11
CA PRO A 16 20.17 2.03 12.10
C PRO A 16 19.35 3.22 11.60
N TYR A 17 19.03 3.33 10.28
CA TYR A 17 18.36 4.49 9.71
C TYR A 17 17.00 4.81 10.36
N THR A 18 16.30 3.79 10.85
CA THR A 18 14.98 3.94 11.50
C THR A 18 15.02 4.00 13.03
N GLU A 19 16.19 4.06 13.66
CA GLU A 19 16.28 4.21 15.11
C GLU A 19 15.73 5.56 15.59
N ASN A 20 16.05 6.61 14.85
CA ASN A 20 15.63 7.96 15.19
C ASN A 20 14.64 8.60 14.21
N THR A 21 14.30 7.91 13.11
CA THR A 21 13.40 8.41 12.08
C THR A 21 12.37 7.33 11.72
N PRO A 22 11.05 7.63 11.71
CA PRO A 22 10.05 6.67 11.27
C PRO A 22 10.25 6.31 9.78
N LYS A 23 10.01 5.05 9.41
CA LYS A 23 10.33 4.52 8.07
C LYS A 23 9.76 5.37 6.93
N CYS A 24 8.53 5.85 7.05
CA CYS A 24 7.89 6.68 6.03
C CYS A 24 8.56 8.06 5.82
N LEU A 25 9.38 8.51 6.77
CA LEU A 25 10.15 9.77 6.67
C LEU A 25 11.62 9.56 6.28
N ILE A 26 12.06 8.32 6.05
CA ILE A 26 13.38 8.05 5.48
C ILE A 26 13.47 8.68 4.10
N LYS A 27 14.59 9.37 3.85
CA LYS A 27 14.79 10.11 2.60
C LYS A 27 15.36 9.20 1.50
N VAL A 28 14.74 9.26 0.34
CA VAL A 28 15.27 8.75 -0.93
C VAL A 28 15.49 9.96 -1.83
N LYS A 29 16.71 10.12 -2.37
CA LYS A 29 17.05 11.31 -3.19
C LYS A 29 16.64 12.63 -2.50
N ASN A 30 17.03 12.79 -1.23
CA ASN A 30 16.75 13.94 -0.38
C ASN A 30 15.26 14.22 -0.04
N LYS A 31 14.32 13.36 -0.43
CA LYS A 31 12.90 13.55 -0.18
C LYS A 31 12.34 12.38 0.65
N PRO A 32 11.54 12.62 1.72
CA PRO A 32 10.87 11.58 2.49
C PRO A 32 10.00 10.67 1.63
N LEU A 33 9.97 9.36 1.93
CA LEU A 33 9.14 8.39 1.22
C LEU A 33 7.66 8.80 1.21
N LEU A 34 7.14 9.28 2.33
CA LEU A 34 5.76 9.75 2.46
C LEU A 34 5.44 10.86 1.46
N ASP A 35 6.39 11.79 1.19
CA ASP A 35 6.16 12.92 0.30
C ASP A 35 6.07 12.50 -1.18
N TYR A 36 6.69 11.39 -1.57
CA TYR A 36 6.49 10.85 -2.92
C TYR A 36 5.02 10.50 -3.13
N TRP A 37 4.41 9.80 -2.17
CA TRP A 37 3.01 9.43 -2.25
C TRP A 37 2.06 10.61 -2.12
N LEU A 38 2.31 11.52 -1.18
CA LEU A 38 1.50 12.73 -1.04
C LEU A 38 1.51 13.58 -2.31
N ASN A 39 2.68 13.72 -2.96
CA ASN A 39 2.77 14.48 -4.22
C ASN A 39 2.05 13.77 -5.39
N GLU A 40 2.03 12.43 -5.43
CA GLU A 40 1.22 11.72 -6.43
C GLU A 40 -0.27 11.89 -6.17
N LEU A 41 -0.69 11.86 -4.89
CA LEU A 41 -2.09 12.10 -4.51
C LEU A 41 -2.55 13.54 -4.81
N ASP A 42 -1.64 14.52 -4.76
CA ASP A 42 -1.95 15.91 -5.09
C ASP A 42 -2.28 16.12 -6.58
N LYS A 43 -1.81 15.23 -7.46
CA LYS A 43 -2.07 15.30 -8.90
C LYS A 43 -3.46 14.80 -9.28
N ILE A 44 -4.19 14.19 -8.35
CA ILE A 44 -5.49 13.57 -8.57
C ILE A 44 -6.53 14.13 -7.61
N ASN A 45 -7.81 14.01 -7.99
CA ASN A 45 -8.92 14.49 -7.15
C ASN A 45 -9.22 13.49 -6.02
N ILE A 46 -8.39 13.53 -4.94
CA ILE A 46 -8.62 12.78 -3.69
C ILE A 46 -9.43 13.65 -2.73
N SER A 47 -10.51 13.09 -2.20
CA SER A 47 -11.39 13.77 -1.24
C SER A 47 -10.75 13.87 0.15
N LYS A 48 -10.22 12.75 0.66
CA LYS A 48 -9.53 12.66 1.96
C LYS A 48 -8.35 11.70 1.88
N ILE A 49 -7.29 12.03 2.61
CA ILE A 49 -6.11 11.20 2.79
C ILE A 49 -6.05 10.77 4.26
N PHE A 50 -6.14 9.48 4.52
CA PHE A 50 -5.96 8.91 5.85
C PHE A 50 -4.54 8.39 5.97
N ILE A 51 -3.88 8.65 7.10
CA ILE A 51 -2.50 8.16 7.36
C ILE A 51 -2.50 7.55 8.76
N ASN A 52 -2.26 6.23 8.85
CA ASN A 52 -2.07 5.64 10.16
C ASN A 52 -0.65 5.89 10.67
N THR A 53 -0.52 6.11 11.97
CA THR A 53 0.75 6.39 12.65
C THR A 53 0.84 5.62 13.95
N HIS A 54 2.04 5.20 14.34
CA HIS A 54 2.33 4.52 15.61
C HIS A 54 3.76 4.83 16.06
N TYR A 55 4.76 4.27 15.38
CA TYR A 55 6.16 4.46 15.75
C TYR A 55 6.61 5.90 15.45
N LYS A 56 7.11 6.60 16.51
CA LYS A 56 7.54 8.01 16.44
C LYS A 56 6.49 8.91 15.77
N SER A 57 5.22 8.69 16.14
CA SER A 57 4.06 9.35 15.53
C SER A 57 4.17 10.87 15.49
N GLU A 58 4.72 11.50 16.55
CA GLU A 58 4.87 12.97 16.63
C GLU A 58 5.76 13.55 15.50
N MET A 59 6.79 12.80 15.08
CA MET A 59 7.61 13.23 13.94
C MET A 59 6.81 13.22 12.64
N VAL A 60 5.99 12.19 12.45
CA VAL A 60 5.10 12.08 11.27
C VAL A 60 4.05 13.19 11.30
N HIS A 61 3.43 13.43 12.46
CA HIS A 61 2.44 14.51 12.64
C HIS A 61 3.06 15.90 12.34
N SER A 62 4.24 16.18 12.88
CA SER A 62 4.93 17.44 12.64
C SER A 62 5.32 17.63 11.17
N HIS A 63 5.70 16.54 10.48
CA HIS A 63 5.99 16.56 9.06
C HIS A 63 4.72 16.84 8.22
N ILE A 64 3.63 16.11 8.50
CA ILE A 64 2.35 16.23 7.78
C ILE A 64 1.75 17.63 7.93
N ARG A 65 1.85 18.26 9.11
CA ARG A 65 1.35 19.62 9.35
C ARG A 65 1.94 20.67 8.41
N LYS A 66 3.14 20.45 7.90
CA LYS A 66 3.84 21.35 6.96
C LYS A 66 3.50 21.07 5.50
N HIS A 67 2.77 19.98 5.22
CA HIS A 67 2.43 19.60 3.85
C HIS A 67 1.28 20.47 3.33
N LYS A 68 1.35 20.87 2.03
CA LYS A 68 0.33 21.73 1.39
C LYS A 68 -1.08 21.13 1.41
N SER A 69 -1.20 19.80 1.40
CA SER A 69 -2.47 19.08 1.44
C SER A 69 -2.95 18.74 2.86
N PHE A 70 -2.37 19.36 3.90
CA PHE A 70 -2.70 19.07 5.29
C PHE A 70 -4.22 19.10 5.56
N ASN A 71 -4.94 20.04 4.97
CA ASN A 71 -6.39 20.17 5.15
C ASN A 71 -7.20 18.95 4.67
N LYS A 72 -6.65 18.13 3.77
CA LYS A 72 -7.24 16.87 3.31
C LYS A 72 -6.80 15.66 4.13
N ILE A 73 -5.79 15.80 5.00
CA ILE A 73 -5.18 14.68 5.72
C ILE A 73 -5.85 14.49 7.07
N LYS A 74 -6.27 13.24 7.33
CA LYS A 74 -6.71 12.79 8.65
C LYS A 74 -5.74 11.74 9.19
N ILE A 75 -5.10 12.05 10.32
CA ILE A 75 -4.19 11.14 11.01
C ILE A 75 -5.00 10.15 11.85
N LEU A 76 -4.65 8.87 11.74
CA LEU A 76 -5.20 7.75 12.50
C LEU A 76 -4.10 7.21 13.42
N ASN A 77 -4.00 7.76 14.64
CA ASN A 77 -2.96 7.36 15.57
C ASN A 77 -3.31 6.04 16.27
N GLU A 78 -2.46 5.03 16.13
CA GLU A 78 -2.64 3.70 16.72
C GLU A 78 -1.92 3.60 18.06
N LYS A 79 -2.62 3.28 19.15
CA LYS A 79 -2.01 3.02 20.46
C LYS A 79 -1.15 1.76 20.45
N LYS A 80 -1.54 0.76 19.67
CA LYS A 80 -0.79 -0.48 19.40
C LYS A 80 -0.75 -0.74 17.90
N LEU A 81 0.29 -1.40 17.42
CA LEU A 81 0.41 -1.74 16.01
C LEU A 81 -0.67 -2.76 15.62
N LEU A 82 -1.53 -2.37 14.68
CA LEU A 82 -2.70 -3.16 14.27
C LEU A 82 -2.42 -4.08 13.08
N GLY A 83 -1.28 -3.90 12.41
CA GLY A 83 -1.01 -4.55 11.14
C GLY A 83 -1.74 -3.87 9.97
N THR A 84 -1.51 -4.37 8.76
CA THR A 84 -2.01 -3.73 7.53
C THR A 84 -3.52 -3.90 7.35
N ALA A 85 -4.05 -5.09 7.60
CA ALA A 85 -5.48 -5.36 7.56
C ALA A 85 -6.19 -4.81 8.81
N GLY A 86 -5.61 -4.98 10.00
CA GLY A 86 -6.21 -4.49 11.23
C GLY A 86 -6.45 -2.98 11.21
N SER A 87 -5.48 -2.20 10.70
CA SER A 87 -5.63 -0.76 10.51
C SER A 87 -6.78 -0.40 9.57
N LEU A 88 -6.92 -1.15 8.46
CA LEU A 88 -8.00 -0.95 7.50
C LEU A 88 -9.37 -1.24 8.13
N PHE A 89 -9.53 -2.40 8.76
CA PHE A 89 -10.82 -2.86 9.27
C PHE A 89 -11.25 -2.13 10.55
N GLN A 90 -10.33 -1.71 11.41
CA GLN A 90 -10.67 -0.85 12.54
C GLN A 90 -11.28 0.48 12.09
N ASN A 91 -10.90 0.98 10.94
CA ASN A 91 -11.36 2.25 10.39
C ASN A 91 -12.40 2.08 9.26
N ILE A 92 -12.97 0.89 9.07
CA ILE A 92 -13.86 0.55 7.95
C ILE A 92 -15.03 1.53 7.79
N LYS A 93 -15.57 2.05 8.91
CA LYS A 93 -16.66 3.05 8.89
C LYS A 93 -16.30 4.34 8.15
N LEU A 94 -15.01 4.68 8.07
CA LEU A 94 -14.52 5.85 7.34
C LEU A 94 -14.34 5.57 5.84
N PHE A 95 -14.29 4.29 5.44
CA PHE A 95 -13.84 3.88 4.11
C PHE A 95 -14.94 3.25 3.24
N LYS A 96 -15.93 2.59 3.86
CA LYS A 96 -16.88 1.68 3.19
C LYS A 96 -17.78 2.32 2.11
N ASP A 97 -17.93 3.62 2.12
CA ASP A 97 -18.92 4.30 1.26
C ASP A 97 -18.30 4.83 -0.06
N ASP A 98 -16.98 4.65 -0.25
CA ASP A 98 -16.28 5.11 -1.45
C ASP A 98 -15.21 4.09 -1.89
N ASN A 99 -14.65 4.27 -3.09
CA ASN A 99 -13.43 3.57 -3.48
C ASN A 99 -12.25 4.12 -2.68
N MET A 100 -11.31 3.24 -2.34
CA MET A 100 -10.15 3.54 -1.52
C MET A 100 -8.86 3.17 -2.25
N LEU A 101 -7.97 4.13 -2.40
CA LEU A 101 -6.59 3.89 -2.79
C LEU A 101 -5.77 3.58 -1.53
N MET A 102 -5.35 2.33 -1.35
CA MET A 102 -4.53 1.89 -0.22
C MET A 102 -3.08 1.71 -0.65
N ILE A 103 -2.16 2.32 0.08
CA ILE A 103 -0.74 2.39 -0.25
C ILE A 103 0.11 2.10 0.98
N HIS A 104 1.10 1.21 0.87
CA HIS A 104 2.16 1.13 1.86
C HIS A 104 3.14 2.28 1.65
N ALA A 105 3.17 3.23 2.58
CA ALA A 105 3.91 4.50 2.47
C ALA A 105 5.45 4.35 2.52
N ASP A 106 5.94 3.14 2.73
CA ASP A 106 7.35 2.77 2.79
C ASP A 106 7.92 2.22 1.47
N ASN A 107 7.13 2.23 0.41
CA ASN A 107 7.55 1.88 -0.94
C ASN A 107 7.96 3.12 -1.73
N TYR A 108 8.80 2.92 -2.76
CA TYR A 108 9.22 3.95 -3.69
C TYR A 108 9.02 3.53 -5.13
N SER A 109 8.33 4.36 -5.90
CA SER A 109 8.18 4.24 -7.35
C SER A 109 7.86 5.61 -7.98
N LYS A 110 8.06 5.72 -9.29
CA LYS A 110 7.74 6.93 -10.08
C LYS A 110 6.70 6.62 -11.16
N PHE A 111 5.66 5.89 -10.83
CA PHE A 111 4.57 5.62 -11.78
C PHE A 111 3.46 6.69 -11.71
N ASN A 112 2.67 6.79 -12.77
CA ASN A 112 1.50 7.67 -12.79
C ASN A 112 0.29 6.95 -12.15
N ILE A 113 -0.13 7.45 -10.99
CA ILE A 113 -1.23 6.87 -10.20
C ILE A 113 -2.59 6.91 -10.93
N LEU A 114 -2.81 7.85 -11.86
CA LEU A 114 -4.02 7.91 -12.69
C LEU A 114 -4.19 6.65 -13.53
N ASN A 115 -3.10 6.05 -14.01
CA ASN A 115 -3.16 4.81 -14.80
C ASN A 115 -3.72 3.64 -13.97
N LEU A 116 -3.35 3.54 -12.69
CA LEU A 116 -3.91 2.54 -11.78
C LEU A 116 -5.41 2.77 -11.54
N ILE A 117 -5.81 4.03 -11.35
CA ILE A 117 -7.23 4.40 -11.14
C ILE A 117 -8.05 4.10 -12.40
N ASN A 118 -7.54 4.43 -13.59
CA ASN A 118 -8.19 4.12 -14.86
C ASN A 118 -8.34 2.61 -15.08
N ALA A 119 -7.29 1.84 -14.76
CA ALA A 119 -7.36 0.38 -14.79
C ALA A 119 -8.42 -0.17 -13.81
N HIS A 120 -8.53 0.44 -12.61
CA HIS A 120 -9.58 0.07 -11.66
C HIS A 120 -10.98 0.36 -12.20
N ASN A 121 -11.19 1.47 -12.88
CA ASN A 121 -12.50 1.85 -13.43
C ASN A 121 -12.92 0.92 -14.58
N SER A 122 -11.97 0.36 -15.33
CA SER A 122 -12.21 -0.57 -16.45
C SER A 122 -12.13 -2.05 -16.05
N ARG A 123 -11.93 -2.38 -14.76
CA ARG A 123 -11.80 -3.76 -14.30
C ARG A 123 -13.07 -4.59 -14.54
N PRO A 124 -12.98 -5.91 -14.69
CA PRO A 124 -14.13 -6.81 -14.74
C PRO A 124 -15.05 -6.63 -13.52
N LYS A 125 -16.38 -6.68 -13.72
CA LYS A 125 -17.41 -6.39 -12.69
C LYS A 125 -17.30 -7.27 -11.45
N GLN A 126 -16.80 -8.51 -11.57
CA GLN A 126 -16.56 -9.42 -10.45
C GLN A 126 -15.36 -9.03 -9.59
N CYS A 127 -14.43 -8.22 -10.12
CA CYS A 127 -13.26 -7.81 -9.36
C CYS A 127 -13.59 -6.73 -8.35
N LEU A 128 -13.27 -7.00 -7.09
CA LEU A 128 -13.53 -6.11 -5.97
C LEU A 128 -12.41 -5.09 -5.76
N MET A 129 -11.22 -5.38 -6.28
CA MET A 129 -10.06 -4.51 -6.16
C MET A 129 -9.15 -4.61 -7.39
N THR A 130 -8.26 -3.63 -7.52
CA THR A 130 -7.13 -3.66 -8.46
C THR A 130 -5.84 -3.64 -7.67
N MET A 131 -4.95 -4.59 -7.96
CA MET A 131 -3.61 -4.71 -7.38
C MET A 131 -2.57 -4.20 -8.37
N MET A 132 -1.71 -3.30 -7.94
CA MET A 132 -0.52 -2.92 -8.70
C MET A 132 0.54 -4.00 -8.60
N ILE A 133 1.10 -4.42 -9.73
CA ILE A 133 2.15 -5.45 -9.80
C ILE A 133 3.33 -4.97 -10.66
N PHE A 134 4.50 -5.57 -10.45
CA PHE A 134 5.71 -5.32 -11.23
C PHE A 134 6.50 -6.62 -11.47
N ASN A 135 7.46 -6.60 -12.39
CA ASN A 135 8.41 -7.70 -12.55
C ASN A 135 9.51 -7.57 -11.50
N SER A 136 9.50 -8.43 -10.49
CA SER A 136 10.52 -8.44 -9.45
C SER A 136 11.79 -9.14 -9.92
N PRO A 137 12.97 -8.52 -9.75
CA PRO A 137 14.26 -9.20 -9.96
C PRO A 137 14.57 -10.23 -8.87
N ASN A 138 13.87 -10.16 -7.72
CA ASN A 138 14.05 -11.11 -6.61
C ASN A 138 12.70 -11.59 -6.06
N PRO A 139 11.98 -12.46 -6.80
CA PRO A 139 10.63 -12.86 -6.45
C PRO A 139 10.51 -13.60 -5.11
N LYS A 140 11.59 -14.23 -4.60
CA LYS A 140 11.59 -14.90 -3.29
C LYS A 140 11.36 -13.96 -2.10
N THR A 141 11.51 -12.65 -2.30
CA THR A 141 11.35 -11.65 -1.24
C THR A 141 10.02 -10.91 -1.28
N CYS A 142 9.18 -11.21 -2.28
CA CYS A 142 7.92 -10.51 -2.58
C CYS A 142 6.71 -11.43 -2.45
N GLY A 143 5.53 -10.85 -2.32
CA GLY A 143 4.28 -11.56 -2.60
C GLY A 143 4.12 -11.77 -4.10
N ILE A 144 4.04 -13.02 -4.55
CA ILE A 144 4.01 -13.38 -5.96
C ILE A 144 2.61 -13.78 -6.39
N VAL A 145 2.21 -13.33 -7.57
CA VAL A 145 0.91 -13.64 -8.18
C VAL A 145 1.07 -14.44 -9.47
N GLU A 146 0.10 -15.33 -9.70
CA GLU A 146 -0.21 -15.85 -11.03
C GLU A 146 -1.52 -15.23 -11.50
N ILE A 147 -1.59 -14.85 -12.76
CA ILE A 147 -2.76 -14.20 -13.34
C ILE A 147 -3.29 -15.03 -14.54
N ASP A 148 -4.56 -14.88 -14.83
CA ASP A 148 -5.17 -15.43 -16.03
C ASP A 148 -5.00 -14.50 -17.25
N LYS A 149 -5.55 -14.91 -18.42
CA LYS A 149 -5.54 -14.11 -19.66
C LYS A 149 -6.28 -12.77 -19.54
N ASN A 150 -7.18 -12.65 -18.57
CA ASN A 150 -7.94 -11.43 -18.27
C ASN A 150 -7.27 -10.54 -17.21
N LYS A 151 -6.01 -10.83 -16.84
CA LYS A 151 -5.25 -10.16 -15.78
C LYS A 151 -5.88 -10.27 -14.39
N ILE A 152 -6.61 -11.34 -14.11
CA ILE A 152 -7.22 -11.64 -12.82
C ILE A 152 -6.31 -12.59 -12.05
N VAL A 153 -6.07 -12.30 -10.76
CA VAL A 153 -5.23 -13.13 -9.89
C VAL A 153 -5.86 -14.48 -9.64
N LYS A 154 -5.14 -15.55 -9.98
CA LYS A 154 -5.48 -16.96 -9.74
C LYS A 154 -4.88 -17.48 -8.44
N SER A 155 -3.64 -17.08 -8.15
CA SER A 155 -2.93 -17.47 -6.95
C SER A 155 -2.09 -16.32 -6.41
N PHE A 156 -1.89 -16.31 -5.10
CA PHE A 156 -1.01 -15.39 -4.38
C PHE A 156 -0.23 -16.16 -3.33
N VAL A 157 1.10 -16.01 -3.32
CA VAL A 157 1.97 -16.62 -2.31
C VAL A 157 2.96 -15.58 -1.79
N GLU A 158 2.92 -15.30 -0.49
CA GLU A 158 3.84 -14.38 0.15
C GLU A 158 5.22 -15.06 0.33
N LYS A 159 6.27 -14.48 -0.25
CA LYS A 159 7.68 -14.91 -0.18
C LYS A 159 7.89 -16.41 -0.44
N PRO A 160 7.47 -16.91 -1.61
CA PRO A 160 7.56 -18.34 -1.91
C PRO A 160 9.01 -18.82 -1.99
N LYS A 161 9.28 -20.02 -1.45
CA LYS A 161 10.60 -20.66 -1.60
C LYS A 161 10.93 -20.96 -3.06
N LYS A 162 9.91 -21.35 -3.84
CA LYS A 162 9.97 -21.61 -5.29
C LYS A 162 8.90 -20.77 -5.98
N PRO A 163 9.22 -19.55 -6.45
CA PRO A 163 8.25 -18.68 -7.13
C PRO A 163 7.85 -19.29 -8.49
N LEU A 164 6.54 -19.28 -8.79
CA LEU A 164 5.99 -19.74 -10.05
C LEU A 164 5.97 -18.63 -11.12
N SER A 165 6.15 -17.38 -10.71
CA SER A 165 6.27 -16.24 -11.61
C SER A 165 7.21 -15.19 -11.00
N ASN A 166 7.50 -14.13 -11.75
CA ASN A 166 8.19 -12.93 -11.24
C ASN A 166 7.25 -11.73 -11.05
N LEU A 167 5.94 -11.93 -11.24
CA LEU A 167 4.95 -10.88 -11.03
C LEU A 167 4.73 -10.67 -9.53
N ALA A 168 5.20 -9.55 -9.03
CA ALA A 168 5.20 -9.23 -7.60
C ALA A 168 4.18 -8.14 -7.25
N ASN A 169 3.54 -8.29 -6.10
CA ASN A 169 2.66 -7.31 -5.49
C ASN A 169 3.43 -6.06 -5.03
N CYS A 170 2.99 -4.88 -5.46
CA CYS A 170 3.55 -3.59 -5.04
C CYS A 170 3.00 -3.08 -3.70
N ALA A 171 2.06 -3.76 -3.08
CA ALA A 171 1.32 -3.27 -1.91
C ALA A 171 0.70 -1.87 -2.14
N VAL A 172 0.19 -1.68 -3.36
CA VAL A 172 -0.62 -0.52 -3.79
C VAL A 172 -1.89 -1.06 -4.42
N TYR A 173 -3.03 -0.65 -3.91
CA TYR A 173 -4.32 -1.22 -4.28
C TYR A 173 -5.38 -0.14 -4.45
N VAL A 174 -6.31 -0.34 -5.38
CA VAL A 174 -7.58 0.37 -5.36
C VAL A 174 -8.68 -0.61 -4.95
N LEU A 175 -9.27 -0.37 -3.80
CA LEU A 175 -10.38 -1.15 -3.22
C LEU A 175 -11.70 -0.50 -3.63
N SER A 176 -12.63 -1.26 -4.21
CA SER A 176 -13.97 -0.73 -4.48
C SER A 176 -14.82 -0.69 -3.21
N LYS A 177 -15.86 0.15 -3.17
CA LYS A 177 -16.83 0.11 -2.07
C LYS A 177 -17.47 -1.26 -1.85
N LYS A 178 -17.54 -2.13 -2.88
CA LYS A 178 -18.02 -3.50 -2.78
C LYS A 178 -17.05 -4.40 -2.00
N PHE A 179 -15.74 -4.12 -2.04
CA PHE A 179 -14.73 -4.84 -1.26
C PHE A 179 -15.08 -4.86 0.22
N PHE A 180 -15.50 -3.73 0.79
CA PHE A 180 -15.84 -3.62 2.21
C PHE A 180 -17.11 -4.38 2.62
N LYS A 181 -17.94 -4.80 1.66
CA LYS A 181 -19.13 -5.63 1.91
C LYS A 181 -18.81 -7.12 1.96
N GLU A 182 -17.66 -7.55 1.44
CA GLU A 182 -17.23 -8.95 1.40
C GLU A 182 -16.81 -9.46 2.78
N PHE A 183 -16.39 -8.58 3.69
CA PHE A 183 -15.87 -8.95 5.00
C PHE A 183 -16.78 -8.50 6.11
N LYS A 184 -16.96 -9.37 7.12
CA LYS A 184 -17.75 -9.05 8.33
C LYS A 184 -16.97 -8.11 9.26
N GLN A 185 -17.65 -7.20 9.94
CA GLN A 185 -17.02 -6.20 10.83
C GLN A 185 -16.26 -6.79 12.04
N ASN A 186 -16.56 -8.04 12.42
CA ASN A 186 -16.03 -8.68 13.63
C ASN A 186 -14.90 -9.67 13.34
N GLU A 187 -14.39 -9.76 12.12
CA GLU A 187 -13.24 -10.61 11.81
C GLU A 187 -11.94 -9.94 12.27
N ASN A 188 -11.13 -10.68 13.04
CA ASN A 188 -9.82 -10.21 13.51
C ASN A 188 -8.76 -10.44 12.42
N PHE A 189 -8.57 -9.45 11.57
CA PHE A 189 -7.49 -9.44 10.57
C PHE A 189 -6.29 -8.66 11.09
N TYR A 190 -5.09 -9.11 10.74
CA TYR A 190 -3.84 -8.43 11.06
C TYR A 190 -3.07 -8.03 9.81
N ASP A 191 -2.79 -8.96 8.91
CA ASP A 191 -1.99 -8.73 7.71
C ASP A 191 -2.81 -8.84 6.42
N PHE A 192 -2.71 -7.82 5.56
CA PHE A 192 -3.49 -7.77 4.32
C PHE A 192 -3.09 -8.85 3.32
N SER A 193 -1.79 -9.17 3.24
CA SER A 193 -1.29 -10.20 2.33
C SER A 193 -1.65 -11.61 2.77
N HIS A 194 -1.64 -11.87 4.08
CA HIS A 194 -1.92 -13.20 4.63
C HIS A 194 -3.41 -13.44 4.87
N ASP A 195 -4.13 -12.44 5.37
CA ASP A 195 -5.50 -12.64 5.86
C ASP A 195 -6.56 -12.28 4.81
N ILE A 196 -6.25 -11.35 3.88
CA ILE A 196 -7.23 -10.77 2.95
C ILE A 196 -7.00 -11.28 1.52
N LEU A 197 -5.78 -11.14 0.97
CA LEU A 197 -5.54 -11.46 -0.43
C LEU A 197 -5.93 -12.90 -0.78
N PRO A 198 -5.63 -13.95 0.00
CA PRO A 198 -6.01 -15.32 -0.33
C PRO A 198 -7.52 -15.56 -0.44
N LYS A 199 -8.33 -14.78 0.29
CA LYS A 199 -9.80 -14.87 0.26
C LYS A 199 -10.42 -14.24 -1.01
N LEU A 200 -9.62 -13.55 -1.82
CA LEU A 200 -10.07 -12.77 -2.97
C LEU A 200 -9.60 -13.33 -4.32
N MET A 201 -9.09 -14.57 -4.36
CA MET A 201 -8.70 -15.19 -5.63
C MET A 201 -9.87 -15.18 -6.62
N GLY A 202 -9.59 -14.83 -7.88
CA GLY A 202 -10.61 -14.59 -8.91
C GLY A 202 -11.35 -13.25 -8.83
N LYS A 203 -11.13 -12.45 -7.76
CA LYS A 203 -11.78 -11.15 -7.54
C LYS A 203 -10.79 -9.97 -7.52
N ILE A 204 -9.52 -10.19 -7.86
CA ILE A 204 -8.46 -9.19 -7.92
C ILE A 204 -8.05 -8.99 -9.38
N PHE A 205 -8.26 -7.79 -9.91
CA PHE A 205 -7.71 -7.36 -11.20
C PHE A 205 -6.28 -6.84 -11.00
N THR A 206 -5.40 -6.99 -11.98
CA THR A 206 -4.03 -6.49 -11.87
C THR A 206 -3.74 -5.37 -12.83
N PHE A 207 -2.94 -4.40 -12.37
CA PHE A 207 -2.32 -3.36 -13.17
C PHE A 207 -0.80 -3.47 -13.08
N LYS A 208 -0.15 -3.80 -14.19
CA LYS A 208 1.31 -3.97 -14.24
C LYS A 208 1.98 -2.65 -14.60
N ILE A 209 2.96 -2.25 -13.77
CA ILE A 209 3.84 -1.12 -14.06
C ILE A 209 5.13 -1.61 -14.72
N ASN A 210 5.74 -0.76 -15.55
CA ASN A 210 7.03 -0.98 -16.17
C ASN A 210 8.14 -0.17 -15.47
N GLU A 211 7.76 0.80 -14.67
CA GLU A 211 8.65 1.64 -13.88
C GLU A 211 9.29 0.85 -12.74
N SER A 212 10.46 1.29 -12.30
CA SER A 212 11.14 0.69 -11.16
C SER A 212 10.31 0.85 -9.88
N PHE A 213 10.20 -0.25 -9.15
CA PHE A 213 9.53 -0.33 -7.86
C PHE A 213 10.49 -0.88 -6.80
N PHE A 214 10.52 -0.24 -5.63
CA PHE A 214 11.39 -0.62 -4.51
C PHE A 214 10.60 -0.68 -3.20
N ASP A 215 10.55 -1.86 -2.58
CA ASP A 215 10.20 -1.99 -1.16
C ASP A 215 11.41 -1.55 -0.33
N VAL A 216 11.33 -0.38 0.29
CA VAL A 216 12.39 0.18 1.15
C VAL A 216 12.36 -0.50 2.51
N GLY A 217 12.28 -1.82 2.52
CA GLY A 217 12.22 -2.65 3.75
C GLY A 217 13.56 -3.10 4.29
N HIS A 218 14.62 -3.03 3.49
CA HIS A 218 15.95 -3.56 3.82
C HIS A 218 17.06 -2.58 3.44
N ILE A 219 18.16 -2.59 4.19
CA ILE A 219 19.34 -1.75 3.97
C ILE A 219 19.87 -1.91 2.53
N LYS A 220 19.93 -3.14 2.02
CA LYS A 220 20.40 -3.41 0.65
C LYS A 220 19.57 -2.63 -0.40
N THR A 221 18.26 -2.72 -0.34
CA THR A 221 17.36 -1.99 -1.25
C THR A 221 17.49 -0.47 -1.08
N TYR A 222 17.56 -0.02 0.18
CA TYR A 222 17.72 1.41 0.47
C TYR A 222 19.01 1.98 -0.11
N ASN A 223 20.13 1.27 0.00
CA ASN A 223 21.43 1.71 -0.52
C ASN A 223 21.47 1.83 -2.06
N LEU A 224 20.57 1.15 -2.78
CA LEU A 224 20.45 1.26 -4.23
C LEU A 224 19.76 2.57 -4.68
N ILE A 225 19.01 3.23 -3.81
CA ILE A 225 18.11 4.32 -4.20
C ILE A 225 18.26 5.61 -3.37
N LYS A 226 19.06 5.57 -2.29
CA LYS A 226 19.29 6.73 -1.41
C LYS A 226 20.02 7.89 -2.10
#